data_4be26d06c33159dbf74ffa3909a0f5a5
#
_entry.id   4be26d06c33159dbf74ffa3909a0f5a5
#
_cell.length_a   1.000
_cell.length_b   1.000
_cell.length_c   1.000
_cell.angle_alpha   90.00
_cell.angle_beta   90.00
_cell.angle_gamma   90.00
#
_symmetry.space_group_name_H-M   'P 1'
#
loop_
_entity.id
_entity.type
_entity.pdbx_description
1 polymer ?
#
loop_
_entity_poly.entity_id
_entity_poly.type
_entity_poly.pdbx_seq_one_letter_code
_entity_poly.pdbx_strand_id
1 'polypeptide(L)'
;MSENLRSQVVTQGVQRSPNRAMLRAVGFQDEDFNKAIVGIANGYSTITPCNMGINQLAQRAEAAVKTAGAMPQIFGTITISDGISMGTEGMKYSLVSREVIADSIETAVTGQSMDGVLAIGGCDKNMPGAMIAIARMNIPAIFVYGGTIKPGHYNGKDLTVVSSFEAVGQYSAGKIDENELIQVERNACPGAGSCGGMYTANTMSSAFEAMGMSLPYSSTMAAEDAEKADSTAKSADVLVEAIRKQILPRQIITRKSIENAIAVIMAVGGSTNAVLHFLAIARAAGVELTIDDFETIRGRVPVLCDLKPSGRYVATDLHKAGGIPLVMKMLLVHGLIHGDALTISGQTIAEVLADVPEEPSANQDVIRPWNNPMYPQGHLAILKGNLATEGAVAKITGVKKPTITGPARVFESEEASLDAILAGKIQPGDILVIRYEGPKGGPGMREMLAPTSAIIGAGLGDSVGLITDGRFSGGTYGMVVGHVAPEAAVGGTIALVEEGDSITIDAPSRLLQLNISDEELARRRANWQPPKPRYTKGVLGKYAKLVASSSLGAVTDLDLFE
;
A
#
# COMPACT_ATOMS: atom_id res chain seq x y z
N MET A 1 36.37 -8.29 -0.88
CA MET A 1 35.23 -7.87 -0.07
C MET A 1 35.59 -6.55 0.59
N SER A 2 34.65 -5.66 0.82
CA SER A 2 34.92 -4.35 1.42
C SER A 2 35.55 -4.52 2.81
N GLU A 3 36.56 -3.73 3.12
CA GLU A 3 37.24 -3.75 4.42
C GLU A 3 36.35 -3.31 5.59
N ASN A 4 35.08 -2.90 5.35
CA ASN A 4 34.17 -2.29 6.32
C ASN A 4 32.80 -2.97 6.40
N LEU A 5 32.75 -4.25 6.76
CA LEU A 5 31.49 -4.93 7.06
C LEU A 5 31.01 -4.54 8.48
N ARG A 6 29.72 -4.25 8.65
CA ARG A 6 29.10 -3.99 9.95
C ARG A 6 29.20 -5.21 10.86
N SER A 7 29.07 -6.41 10.29
CA SER A 7 29.15 -7.69 11.01
C SER A 7 30.50 -7.96 11.66
N GLN A 8 31.57 -7.26 11.29
CA GLN A 8 32.89 -7.39 11.94
C GLN A 8 32.82 -7.11 13.45
N VAL A 9 31.90 -6.28 13.90
CA VAL A 9 31.71 -6.00 15.33
C VAL A 9 31.29 -7.25 16.13
N VAL A 10 30.74 -8.26 15.50
CA VAL A 10 30.35 -9.55 16.11
C VAL A 10 31.17 -10.73 15.62
N THR A 11 31.91 -10.60 14.52
CA THR A 11 32.69 -11.71 13.94
C THR A 11 34.19 -11.62 14.21
N GLN A 12 34.75 -10.42 14.43
CA GLN A 12 36.19 -10.19 14.48
C GLN A 12 36.73 -9.93 15.88
N GLY A 13 37.97 -10.35 16.14
CA GLY A 13 38.69 -10.16 17.41
C GLY A 13 38.45 -11.27 18.44
N VAL A 14 39.41 -11.40 19.40
CA VAL A 14 39.39 -12.45 20.43
C VAL A 14 38.14 -12.34 21.33
N GLN A 15 37.71 -11.12 21.68
CA GLN A 15 36.55 -10.87 22.54
C GLN A 15 35.25 -11.36 21.91
N ARG A 16 35.23 -11.63 20.59
CA ARG A 16 34.04 -12.13 19.85
C ARG A 16 34.00 -13.65 19.74
N SER A 17 34.85 -14.35 20.46
CA SER A 17 34.81 -15.83 20.54
C SER A 17 33.42 -16.35 20.98
N PRO A 18 32.72 -15.79 22.00
CA PRO A 18 31.37 -16.23 22.33
C PRO A 18 30.34 -15.97 21.20
N ASN A 19 30.45 -14.84 20.51
CA ASN A 19 29.58 -14.51 19.37
C ASN A 19 29.75 -15.55 18.24
N ARG A 20 31.03 -15.85 17.88
CA ARG A 20 31.33 -16.88 16.87
C ARG A 20 30.89 -18.27 17.28
N ALA A 21 30.99 -18.62 18.58
CA ALA A 21 30.47 -19.91 19.06
C ALA A 21 28.96 -20.06 18.79
N MET A 22 28.16 -18.99 19.00
CA MET A 22 26.75 -18.98 18.68
C MET A 22 26.51 -19.05 17.16
N LEU A 23 27.28 -18.30 16.37
CA LEU A 23 27.17 -18.32 14.90
C LEU A 23 27.55 -19.73 14.33
N ARG A 24 28.52 -20.42 14.92
CA ARG A 24 28.84 -21.82 14.55
C ARG A 24 27.65 -22.75 14.78
N ALA A 25 26.93 -22.58 15.87
CA ALA A 25 25.77 -23.41 16.18
C ALA A 25 24.64 -23.27 15.13
N VAL A 26 24.59 -22.13 14.42
CA VAL A 26 23.67 -21.91 13.30
C VAL A 26 24.31 -22.09 11.93
N GLY A 27 25.48 -22.76 11.86
CA GLY A 27 26.07 -23.28 10.62
C GLY A 27 27.26 -22.51 10.06
N PHE A 28 27.76 -21.44 10.71
CA PHE A 28 28.98 -20.74 10.23
C PHE A 28 30.22 -21.57 10.40
N GLN A 29 31.11 -21.56 9.39
CA GLN A 29 32.43 -22.16 9.40
C GLN A 29 33.51 -21.07 9.52
N ASP A 30 34.79 -21.45 9.60
CA ASP A 30 35.88 -20.50 9.79
C ASP A 30 35.98 -19.45 8.69
N GLU A 31 35.77 -19.83 7.46
CA GLU A 31 35.82 -18.96 6.28
C GLU A 31 34.63 -17.98 6.21
N ASP A 32 33.52 -18.26 6.92
CA ASP A 32 32.30 -17.47 6.85
C ASP A 32 32.38 -16.18 7.68
N PHE A 33 33.24 -16.13 8.68
CA PHE A 33 33.42 -14.94 9.53
C PHE A 33 34.02 -13.73 8.80
N ASN A 34 34.50 -13.91 7.56
CA ASN A 34 34.97 -12.84 6.69
C ASN A 34 33.97 -12.47 5.57
N LYS A 35 32.82 -13.13 5.55
CA LYS A 35 31.74 -12.85 4.57
C LYS A 35 30.74 -11.85 5.14
N ALA A 36 30.04 -11.15 4.24
CA ALA A 36 28.92 -10.30 4.62
C ALA A 36 27.77 -11.17 5.17
N ILE A 37 27.11 -10.71 6.22
CA ILE A 37 25.91 -11.34 6.77
C ILE A 37 24.67 -10.63 6.18
N VAL A 38 23.84 -11.40 5.48
CA VAL A 38 22.62 -10.92 4.83
C VAL A 38 21.39 -11.41 5.58
N GLY A 39 20.61 -10.49 6.13
CA GLY A 39 19.31 -10.79 6.72
C GLY A 39 18.28 -11.06 5.62
N ILE A 40 17.51 -12.14 5.76
CA ILE A 40 16.33 -12.40 4.94
C ILE A 40 15.10 -12.23 5.82
N ALA A 41 14.46 -11.06 5.72
CA ALA A 41 13.23 -10.76 6.44
C ALA A 41 12.07 -11.49 5.76
N ASN A 42 11.64 -12.58 6.38
CA ASN A 42 10.65 -13.50 5.84
C ASN A 42 9.26 -13.19 6.37
N GLY A 43 8.40 -12.63 5.52
CA GLY A 43 6.99 -12.36 5.85
C GLY A 43 6.06 -13.58 5.74
N TYR A 44 6.59 -14.80 5.70
CA TYR A 44 5.81 -16.03 5.57
C TYR A 44 4.73 -16.18 6.65
N SER A 45 3.56 -16.61 6.22
CA SER A 45 2.47 -16.95 7.12
C SER A 45 1.45 -17.84 6.42
N THR A 46 0.81 -18.74 7.15
CA THR A 46 -0.37 -19.49 6.71
C THR A 46 -1.69 -18.76 6.99
N ILE A 47 -1.63 -17.55 7.54
CA ILE A 47 -2.83 -16.72 7.85
C ILE A 47 -3.52 -16.25 6.56
N THR A 48 -2.77 -16.03 5.48
CA THR A 48 -3.30 -15.42 4.25
C THR A 48 -2.64 -16.03 3.02
N PRO A 49 -3.37 -16.20 1.90
CA PRO A 49 -2.78 -16.63 0.63
C PRO A 49 -1.66 -15.69 0.15
N CYS A 50 -1.73 -14.40 0.51
CA CYS A 50 -0.70 -13.42 0.14
C CYS A 50 0.72 -13.82 0.56
N ASN A 51 0.84 -14.54 1.67
CA ASN A 51 2.13 -14.83 2.29
C ASN A 51 2.47 -16.33 2.36
N MET A 52 1.54 -17.22 2.00
CA MET A 52 1.75 -18.67 2.16
C MET A 52 2.87 -19.25 1.27
N GLY A 53 3.17 -18.61 0.14
CA GLY A 53 4.26 -19.02 -0.76
C GLY A 53 5.63 -18.44 -0.42
N ILE A 54 5.72 -17.47 0.51
CA ILE A 54 6.94 -16.69 0.74
C ILE A 54 8.09 -17.53 1.31
N ASN A 55 7.80 -18.57 2.10
CA ASN A 55 8.86 -19.39 2.68
C ASN A 55 9.75 -20.08 1.61
N GLN A 56 9.15 -20.49 0.50
CA GLN A 56 9.89 -21.07 -0.64
C GLN A 56 10.81 -20.03 -1.29
N LEU A 57 10.34 -18.77 -1.41
CA LEU A 57 11.15 -17.68 -1.91
C LEU A 57 12.31 -17.34 -0.95
N ALA A 58 12.07 -17.37 0.36
CA ALA A 58 13.11 -17.16 1.36
C ALA A 58 14.20 -18.23 1.28
N GLN A 59 13.85 -19.50 1.10
CA GLN A 59 14.82 -20.60 0.88
C GLN A 59 15.58 -20.42 -0.44
N ARG A 60 14.90 -19.95 -1.49
CA ARG A 60 15.54 -19.66 -2.77
C ARG A 60 16.54 -18.51 -2.65
N ALA A 61 16.19 -17.45 -1.92
CA ALA A 61 17.08 -16.34 -1.61
C ALA A 61 18.27 -16.79 -0.76
N GLU A 62 18.05 -17.65 0.25
CA GLU A 62 19.10 -18.22 1.09
C GLU A 62 20.17 -18.93 0.25
N ALA A 63 19.74 -19.83 -0.65
CA ALA A 63 20.63 -20.55 -1.53
C ALA A 63 21.44 -19.60 -2.45
N ALA A 64 20.77 -18.58 -3.00
CA ALA A 64 21.41 -17.60 -3.88
C ALA A 64 22.42 -16.72 -3.13
N VAL A 65 22.11 -16.24 -1.92
CA VAL A 65 23.05 -15.48 -1.08
C VAL A 65 24.31 -16.29 -0.79
N LYS A 66 24.18 -17.59 -0.45
CA LYS A 66 25.34 -18.50 -0.25
C LYS A 66 26.16 -18.62 -1.52
N THR A 67 25.53 -18.82 -2.67
CA THR A 67 26.20 -18.93 -3.96
C THR A 67 26.94 -17.64 -4.33
N ALA A 68 26.37 -16.48 -4.02
CA ALA A 68 27.01 -15.18 -4.22
C ALA A 68 28.15 -14.87 -3.25
N GLY A 69 28.44 -15.78 -2.29
CA GLY A 69 29.56 -15.68 -1.37
C GLY A 69 29.30 -14.84 -0.11
N ALA A 70 28.06 -14.74 0.32
CA ALA A 70 27.65 -14.11 1.59
C ALA A 70 26.95 -15.14 2.50
N MET A 71 26.74 -14.79 3.78
CA MET A 71 26.08 -15.65 4.76
C MET A 71 24.65 -15.18 5.02
N PRO A 72 23.64 -15.96 4.63
CA PRO A 72 22.24 -15.62 4.87
C PRO A 72 21.83 -15.98 6.29
N GLN A 73 20.96 -15.15 6.88
CA GLN A 73 20.24 -15.46 8.10
C GLN A 73 18.76 -15.12 7.91
N ILE A 74 17.90 -16.14 7.93
CA ILE A 74 16.45 -15.97 7.80
C ILE A 74 15.87 -15.67 9.18
N PHE A 75 15.02 -14.63 9.24
CA PHE A 75 14.21 -14.32 10.42
C PHE A 75 12.78 -13.95 10.01
N GLY A 76 11.82 -14.18 10.92
CA GLY A 76 10.40 -13.91 10.65
C GLY A 76 9.99 -12.50 11.00
N THR A 77 9.02 -11.98 10.25
CA THR A 77 8.23 -10.81 10.62
C THR A 77 6.74 -11.12 10.46
N ILE A 78 5.87 -10.32 11.10
CA ILE A 78 4.44 -10.61 11.12
C ILE A 78 3.74 -10.25 9.80
N THR A 79 2.53 -10.80 9.61
CA THR A 79 1.57 -10.34 8.61
C THR A 79 0.16 -10.29 9.19
N ILE A 80 -0.66 -9.36 8.71
CA ILE A 80 -2.11 -9.33 8.88
C ILE A 80 -2.74 -9.44 7.50
N SER A 81 -3.79 -10.22 7.37
CA SER A 81 -4.57 -10.33 6.14
C SER A 81 -5.64 -9.25 6.10
N ASP A 82 -5.46 -8.24 5.24
CA ASP A 82 -6.49 -7.22 5.07
C ASP A 82 -7.82 -7.83 4.57
N GLY A 83 -7.76 -8.77 3.62
CA GLY A 83 -8.95 -9.43 3.08
C GLY A 83 -9.74 -10.24 4.12
N ILE A 84 -9.06 -10.92 5.06
CA ILE A 84 -9.73 -11.68 6.14
C ILE A 84 -10.23 -10.77 7.25
N SER A 85 -9.48 -9.70 7.55
CA SER A 85 -9.85 -8.76 8.63
C SER A 85 -10.92 -7.75 8.22
N MET A 86 -11.19 -7.58 6.91
CA MET A 86 -12.15 -6.62 6.37
C MET A 86 -13.53 -6.77 7.01
N GLY A 87 -14.12 -5.64 7.43
CA GLY A 87 -15.44 -5.62 8.09
C GLY A 87 -15.44 -6.16 9.51
N THR A 88 -14.28 -6.35 10.15
CA THR A 88 -14.15 -6.81 11.55
C THR A 88 -13.26 -5.86 12.37
N GLU A 89 -13.32 -6.01 13.70
CA GLU A 89 -12.39 -5.31 14.62
C GLU A 89 -10.91 -5.62 14.32
N GLY A 90 -10.62 -6.78 13.70
CA GLY A 90 -9.27 -7.17 13.27
C GLY A 90 -8.66 -6.20 12.27
N MET A 91 -9.47 -5.47 11.51
CA MET A 91 -8.98 -4.53 10.52
C MET A 91 -8.21 -3.33 11.11
N LYS A 92 -8.45 -2.99 12.37
CA LYS A 92 -7.68 -1.99 13.12
C LYS A 92 -6.20 -2.38 13.24
N TYR A 93 -5.90 -3.68 13.30
CA TYR A 93 -4.52 -4.17 13.40
C TYR A 93 -3.77 -4.14 12.06
N SER A 94 -4.45 -3.96 10.94
CA SER A 94 -3.82 -3.93 9.62
C SER A 94 -2.78 -2.81 9.52
N LEU A 95 -3.15 -1.53 9.66
CA LEU A 95 -2.18 -0.42 9.56
C LEU A 95 -1.17 -0.44 10.72
N VAL A 96 -1.60 -0.82 11.91
CA VAL A 96 -0.71 -0.98 13.07
C VAL A 96 0.41 -1.99 12.77
N SER A 97 0.12 -3.06 12.02
CA SER A 97 1.14 -4.04 11.64
C SER A 97 2.24 -3.46 10.77
N ARG A 98 1.99 -2.38 10.01
CA ARG A 98 3.02 -1.67 9.24
C ARG A 98 4.18 -1.20 10.13
N GLU A 99 3.84 -0.57 11.27
CA GLU A 99 4.84 -0.10 12.23
C GLU A 99 5.55 -1.27 12.92
N VAL A 100 4.79 -2.30 13.35
CA VAL A 100 5.36 -3.49 13.99
C VAL A 100 6.30 -4.24 13.04
N ILE A 101 5.97 -4.34 11.76
CA ILE A 101 6.82 -4.96 10.74
C ILE A 101 8.11 -4.14 10.59
N ALA A 102 7.99 -2.82 10.46
CA ALA A 102 9.16 -1.94 10.37
C ALA A 102 10.07 -2.09 11.58
N ASP A 103 9.54 -2.00 12.79
CA ASP A 103 10.27 -2.13 14.04
C ASP A 103 10.90 -3.52 14.20
N SER A 104 10.21 -4.59 13.80
CA SER A 104 10.73 -5.95 13.90
C SER A 104 11.93 -6.20 12.98
N ILE A 105 11.86 -5.71 11.73
CA ILE A 105 12.95 -5.83 10.77
C ILE A 105 14.16 -4.99 11.23
N GLU A 106 13.93 -3.74 11.60
CA GLU A 106 14.97 -2.85 12.10
C GLU A 106 15.65 -3.43 13.34
N THR A 107 14.86 -3.94 14.29
CA THR A 107 15.38 -4.56 15.54
C THR A 107 16.24 -5.78 15.23
N ALA A 108 15.78 -6.69 14.37
CA ALA A 108 16.53 -7.90 14.05
C ALA A 108 17.84 -7.58 13.31
N VAL A 109 17.77 -6.81 12.24
CA VAL A 109 18.90 -6.51 11.36
C VAL A 109 19.96 -5.66 12.10
N THR A 110 19.51 -4.62 12.81
CA THR A 110 20.44 -3.73 13.52
C THR A 110 21.02 -4.40 14.76
N GLY A 111 20.19 -5.09 15.55
CA GLY A 111 20.61 -5.80 16.76
C GLY A 111 21.61 -6.93 16.48
N GLN A 112 21.56 -7.56 15.30
CA GLN A 112 22.50 -8.60 14.87
C GLN A 112 23.62 -8.08 13.96
N SER A 113 23.71 -6.76 13.76
CA SER A 113 24.77 -6.10 12.96
C SER A 113 24.91 -6.66 11.54
N MET A 114 23.80 -6.97 10.89
CA MET A 114 23.80 -7.50 9.51
C MET A 114 24.27 -6.43 8.52
N ASP A 115 24.89 -6.86 7.41
CA ASP A 115 25.49 -6.01 6.38
C ASP A 115 24.52 -5.60 5.29
N GLY A 116 23.44 -6.35 5.13
CA GLY A 116 22.36 -6.04 4.18
C GLY A 116 21.10 -6.81 4.50
N VAL A 117 19.98 -6.42 3.87
CA VAL A 117 18.70 -7.09 4.06
C VAL A 117 17.94 -7.29 2.76
N LEU A 118 17.45 -8.53 2.55
CA LEU A 118 16.46 -8.88 1.55
C LEU A 118 15.14 -9.07 2.27
N ALA A 119 14.17 -8.18 2.02
CA ALA A 119 12.86 -8.27 2.64
C ALA A 119 11.84 -8.85 1.67
N ILE A 120 11.12 -9.90 2.08
CA ILE A 120 10.08 -10.54 1.27
C ILE A 120 8.73 -10.32 1.93
N GLY A 121 7.79 -9.74 1.20
CA GLY A 121 6.44 -9.48 1.69
C GLY A 121 5.38 -9.63 0.61
N GLY A 122 4.15 -9.98 1.02
CA GLY A 122 3.04 -10.20 0.11
C GLY A 122 1.83 -9.32 0.43
N CYS A 123 1.34 -9.33 1.67
CA CYS A 123 0.14 -8.59 2.05
C CYS A 123 0.41 -7.09 2.17
N ASP A 124 -0.66 -6.30 2.14
CA ASP A 124 -0.71 -4.84 1.98
C ASP A 124 0.26 -4.06 2.87
N LYS A 125 0.46 -4.48 4.11
CA LYS A 125 1.29 -3.75 5.09
C LYS A 125 2.71 -4.30 5.23
N ASN A 126 2.98 -5.51 4.70
CA ASN A 126 4.36 -6.03 4.65
C ASN A 126 5.27 -5.12 3.82
N MET A 127 4.75 -4.62 2.71
CA MET A 127 5.55 -3.82 1.77
C MET A 127 5.94 -2.47 2.35
N PRO A 128 5.00 -1.60 2.74
CA PRO A 128 5.39 -0.31 3.31
C PRO A 128 6.14 -0.46 4.64
N GLY A 129 5.82 -1.45 5.48
CA GLY A 129 6.54 -1.72 6.71
C GLY A 129 8.01 -2.08 6.46
N ALA A 130 8.27 -2.98 5.50
CA ALA A 130 9.64 -3.34 5.11
C ALA A 130 10.39 -2.14 4.53
N MET A 131 9.75 -1.33 3.68
CA MET A 131 10.39 -0.17 3.07
C MET A 131 10.71 0.94 4.08
N ILE A 132 9.85 1.14 5.08
CA ILE A 132 10.13 2.05 6.21
C ILE A 132 11.37 1.57 6.98
N ALA A 133 11.47 0.27 7.32
CA ALA A 133 12.65 -0.29 7.98
C ALA A 133 13.92 -0.10 7.13
N ILE A 134 13.84 -0.41 5.84
CA ILE A 134 14.95 -0.24 4.88
C ILE A 134 15.41 1.22 4.86
N ALA A 135 14.49 2.16 4.78
CA ALA A 135 14.80 3.59 4.76
C ALA A 135 15.43 4.08 6.07
N ARG A 136 14.92 3.62 7.24
CA ARG A 136 15.45 3.95 8.56
C ARG A 136 16.87 3.44 8.76
N MET A 137 17.10 2.16 8.49
CA MET A 137 18.39 1.50 8.67
C MET A 137 19.48 2.03 7.74
N ASN A 138 19.11 2.38 6.50
CA ASN A 138 20.02 2.87 5.46
C ASN A 138 21.27 1.98 5.28
N ILE A 139 21.06 0.67 5.22
CA ILE A 139 22.07 -0.34 4.84
C ILE A 139 21.64 -0.97 3.50
N PRO A 140 22.56 -1.54 2.70
CA PRO A 140 22.20 -2.15 1.42
C PRO A 140 20.98 -3.08 1.55
N ALA A 141 19.96 -2.84 0.73
CA ALA A 141 18.70 -3.55 0.88
C ALA A 141 17.96 -3.70 -0.45
N ILE A 142 17.21 -4.78 -0.60
CA ILE A 142 16.31 -5.00 -1.72
C ILE A 142 14.96 -5.51 -1.22
N PHE A 143 13.87 -5.06 -1.85
CA PHE A 143 12.55 -5.59 -1.58
C PHE A 143 12.14 -6.61 -2.64
N VAL A 144 11.62 -7.75 -2.21
CA VAL A 144 11.08 -8.82 -3.05
C VAL A 144 9.60 -8.97 -2.79
N TYR A 145 8.79 -8.72 -3.80
CA TYR A 145 7.36 -8.98 -3.76
C TYR A 145 7.08 -10.48 -3.82
N GLY A 146 6.22 -10.98 -2.93
CA GLY A 146 5.82 -12.39 -2.89
C GLY A 146 5.06 -12.88 -4.13
N GLY A 147 4.59 -11.96 -4.96
CA GLY A 147 3.86 -12.24 -6.19
C GLY A 147 2.34 -12.06 -6.06
N THR A 148 1.67 -11.83 -7.19
CA THR A 148 0.22 -11.72 -7.27
C THR A 148 -0.43 -13.10 -7.36
N ILE A 149 -1.67 -13.24 -6.86
CA ILE A 149 -2.47 -14.45 -7.07
C ILE A 149 -2.95 -14.51 -8.53
N LYS A 150 -3.01 -15.71 -9.11
CA LYS A 150 -3.70 -15.92 -10.38
C LYS A 150 -5.20 -15.68 -10.21
N PRO A 151 -5.91 -15.15 -11.22
CA PRO A 151 -7.35 -14.96 -11.11
C PRO A 151 -8.07 -16.30 -10.94
N GLY A 152 -9.15 -16.28 -10.16
CA GLY A 152 -10.13 -17.35 -10.18
C GLY A 152 -11.01 -17.25 -11.40
N HIS A 153 -11.79 -18.32 -11.70
CA HIS A 153 -12.65 -18.35 -12.88
C HIS A 153 -14.01 -18.91 -12.53
N TYR A 154 -15.07 -18.22 -12.92
CA TYR A 154 -16.43 -18.72 -12.82
C TYR A 154 -17.33 -18.07 -13.89
N ASN A 155 -18.16 -18.87 -14.56
CA ASN A 155 -19.07 -18.42 -15.64
C ASN A 155 -18.39 -17.54 -16.71
N GLY A 156 -17.16 -17.92 -17.13
CA GLY A 156 -16.40 -17.20 -18.15
C GLY A 156 -15.83 -15.85 -17.72
N LYS A 157 -15.82 -15.56 -16.41
CA LYS A 157 -15.30 -14.31 -15.85
C LYS A 157 -14.12 -14.60 -14.92
N ASP A 158 -13.14 -13.71 -14.95
CA ASP A 158 -12.04 -13.68 -14.00
C ASP A 158 -12.50 -13.09 -12.66
N LEU A 159 -12.23 -13.84 -11.58
CA LEU A 159 -12.58 -13.47 -10.23
C LEU A 159 -11.34 -13.00 -9.45
N THR A 160 -11.59 -12.14 -8.48
CA THR A 160 -10.65 -11.75 -7.41
C THR A 160 -11.38 -11.81 -6.07
N VAL A 161 -10.67 -11.61 -4.96
CA VAL A 161 -11.31 -11.51 -3.64
C VAL A 161 -12.41 -10.44 -3.60
N VAL A 162 -12.27 -9.34 -4.36
CA VAL A 162 -13.30 -8.29 -4.45
C VAL A 162 -14.58 -8.80 -5.08
N SER A 163 -14.51 -9.77 -5.99
CA SER A 163 -15.70 -10.41 -6.57
C SER A 163 -16.57 -11.08 -5.51
N SER A 164 -15.97 -11.63 -4.44
CA SER A 164 -16.74 -12.19 -3.31
C SER A 164 -17.46 -11.11 -2.51
N PHE A 165 -16.83 -9.94 -2.29
CA PHE A 165 -17.50 -8.81 -1.63
C PHE A 165 -18.65 -8.26 -2.48
N GLU A 166 -18.47 -8.16 -3.79
CA GLU A 166 -19.53 -7.76 -4.72
C GLU A 166 -20.69 -8.77 -4.74
N ALA A 167 -20.38 -10.07 -4.70
CA ALA A 167 -21.39 -11.15 -4.66
C ALA A 167 -22.23 -11.08 -3.38
N VAL A 168 -21.66 -10.75 -2.22
CA VAL A 168 -22.42 -10.51 -0.98
C VAL A 168 -23.42 -9.37 -1.18
N GLY A 169 -23.03 -8.26 -1.79
CA GLY A 169 -23.92 -7.14 -2.12
C GLY A 169 -25.03 -7.55 -3.09
N GLN A 170 -24.71 -8.34 -4.12
CA GLN A 170 -25.69 -8.85 -5.09
C GLN A 170 -26.68 -9.83 -4.45
N TYR A 171 -26.22 -10.72 -3.58
CA TYR A 171 -27.06 -11.64 -2.82
C TYR A 171 -28.03 -10.89 -1.88
N SER A 172 -27.53 -9.91 -1.13
CA SER A 172 -28.35 -9.08 -0.26
C SER A 172 -29.42 -8.28 -1.03
N ALA A 173 -29.14 -7.93 -2.28
CA ALA A 173 -30.07 -7.26 -3.20
C ALA A 173 -31.00 -8.24 -3.97
N GLY A 174 -30.92 -9.55 -3.71
CA GLY A 174 -31.72 -10.57 -4.39
C GLY A 174 -31.38 -10.77 -5.88
N LYS A 175 -30.19 -10.35 -6.33
CA LYS A 175 -29.75 -10.44 -7.73
C LYS A 175 -29.11 -11.78 -8.07
N ILE A 176 -28.58 -12.47 -7.09
CA ILE A 176 -28.03 -13.84 -7.18
C ILE A 176 -28.58 -14.70 -6.05
N ASP A 177 -28.58 -16.01 -6.22
CA ASP A 177 -28.95 -16.96 -5.20
C ASP A 177 -27.76 -17.41 -4.34
N GLU A 178 -28.01 -18.18 -3.28
CA GLU A 178 -27.00 -18.70 -2.36
C GLU A 178 -25.99 -19.62 -3.06
N ASN A 179 -26.45 -20.41 -4.03
CA ASN A 179 -25.56 -21.31 -4.79
C ASN A 179 -24.54 -20.51 -5.62
N GLU A 180 -24.98 -19.47 -6.28
CA GLU A 180 -24.07 -18.60 -7.06
C GLU A 180 -23.08 -17.87 -6.16
N LEU A 181 -23.53 -17.36 -4.98
CA LEU A 181 -22.64 -16.78 -3.98
C LEU A 181 -21.55 -17.78 -3.55
N ILE A 182 -21.92 -19.03 -3.23
CA ILE A 182 -20.97 -20.10 -2.86
C ILE A 182 -20.00 -20.44 -4.00
N GLN A 183 -20.45 -20.44 -5.26
CA GLN A 183 -19.55 -20.67 -6.39
C GLN A 183 -18.54 -19.56 -6.58
N VAL A 184 -18.92 -18.29 -6.40
CA VAL A 184 -17.97 -17.17 -6.42
C VAL A 184 -16.96 -17.32 -5.28
N GLU A 185 -17.39 -17.60 -4.05
CA GLU A 185 -16.53 -17.82 -2.89
C GLU A 185 -15.48 -18.91 -3.14
N ARG A 186 -15.89 -20.06 -3.65
CA ARG A 186 -15.01 -21.22 -3.92
C ARG A 186 -13.94 -20.97 -4.97
N ASN A 187 -14.23 -20.07 -5.91
CA ASN A 187 -13.39 -19.87 -7.08
C ASN A 187 -12.60 -18.54 -7.06
N ALA A 188 -12.86 -17.62 -6.10
CA ALA A 188 -12.28 -16.29 -6.12
C ALA A 188 -10.77 -16.24 -5.82
N CYS A 189 -10.28 -17.19 -4.98
CA CYS A 189 -8.89 -17.21 -4.52
C CYS A 189 -8.28 -18.61 -4.71
N PRO A 190 -7.79 -18.96 -5.94
CA PRO A 190 -7.46 -20.34 -6.27
C PRO A 190 -6.08 -20.82 -5.77
N GLY A 191 -5.21 -19.96 -5.23
CA GLY A 191 -3.85 -20.33 -4.85
C GLY A 191 -3.12 -19.29 -4.01
N ALA A 192 -1.80 -19.35 -4.04
CA ALA A 192 -0.93 -18.41 -3.34
C ALA A 192 -0.79 -17.09 -4.11
N GLY A 193 -0.56 -16.03 -3.36
CA GLY A 193 -0.26 -14.69 -3.89
C GLY A 193 -1.17 -13.60 -3.32
N SER A 194 -0.74 -12.36 -3.52
CA SER A 194 -1.50 -11.18 -3.12
C SER A 194 -2.66 -10.93 -4.09
N CYS A 195 -3.65 -10.15 -3.66
CA CYS A 195 -4.86 -9.87 -4.44
C CYS A 195 -4.57 -9.55 -5.91
N GLY A 196 -5.35 -10.15 -6.85
CA GLY A 196 -5.06 -10.10 -8.29
C GLY A 196 -5.29 -8.75 -8.98
N GLY A 197 -6.11 -7.85 -8.41
CA GLY A 197 -6.33 -6.51 -8.99
C GLY A 197 -5.23 -5.50 -8.60
N MET A 198 -5.28 -4.29 -9.17
CA MET A 198 -4.40 -3.18 -8.80
C MET A 198 -4.86 -2.55 -7.47
N TYR A 199 -4.94 -3.40 -6.44
CA TYR A 199 -5.22 -3.02 -5.06
C TYR A 199 -3.92 -2.64 -4.34
N THR A 200 -3.93 -2.50 -3.01
CA THR A 200 -2.78 -1.93 -2.29
C THR A 200 -1.49 -2.72 -2.51
N ALA A 201 -1.53 -4.06 -2.46
CA ALA A 201 -0.34 -4.90 -2.62
C ALA A 201 0.34 -4.69 -3.99
N ASN A 202 -0.40 -4.84 -5.09
CA ASN A 202 0.14 -4.64 -6.44
C ASN A 202 0.53 -3.18 -6.70
N THR A 203 -0.17 -2.21 -6.10
CA THR A 203 0.21 -0.79 -6.17
C THR A 203 1.58 -0.55 -5.54
N MET A 204 1.79 -1.04 -4.32
CA MET A 204 3.04 -0.80 -3.59
C MET A 204 4.22 -1.54 -4.23
N SER A 205 4.01 -2.78 -4.71
CA SER A 205 5.07 -3.51 -5.42
C SER A 205 5.47 -2.80 -6.72
N SER A 206 4.51 -2.34 -7.51
CA SER A 206 4.75 -1.57 -8.74
C SER A 206 5.49 -0.26 -8.46
N ALA A 207 5.12 0.42 -7.38
CA ALA A 207 5.77 1.64 -6.94
C ALA A 207 7.23 1.40 -6.48
N PHE A 208 7.52 0.28 -5.81
CA PHE A 208 8.90 -0.06 -5.40
C PHE A 208 9.79 -0.44 -6.57
N GLU A 209 9.23 -1.06 -7.60
CA GLU A 209 9.92 -1.28 -8.87
C GLU A 209 10.25 0.06 -9.54
N ALA A 210 9.29 0.97 -9.63
CA ALA A 210 9.48 2.31 -10.19
C ALA A 210 10.45 3.18 -9.38
N MET A 211 10.50 2.97 -8.06
CA MET A 211 11.45 3.65 -7.16
C MET A 211 12.88 3.08 -7.27
N GLY A 212 13.07 1.93 -7.90
CA GLY A 212 14.36 1.27 -8.05
C GLY A 212 14.79 0.39 -6.86
N MET A 213 13.88 0.07 -5.93
CA MET A 213 14.14 -0.77 -4.76
C MET A 213 13.78 -2.25 -4.96
N SER A 214 13.22 -2.60 -6.13
CA SER A 214 12.92 -3.95 -6.60
C SER A 214 13.42 -4.12 -8.04
N LEU A 215 13.62 -5.38 -8.48
CA LEU A 215 14.05 -5.64 -9.85
C LEU A 215 12.94 -5.39 -10.87
N PRO A 216 13.28 -5.01 -12.12
CA PRO A 216 12.31 -4.88 -13.21
C PRO A 216 11.49 -6.16 -13.41
N TYR A 217 10.22 -5.99 -13.78
CA TYR A 217 9.20 -7.03 -13.96
C TYR A 217 8.78 -7.78 -12.69
N SER A 218 9.47 -7.60 -11.56
CA SER A 218 9.24 -8.42 -10.35
C SER A 218 7.92 -8.14 -9.66
N SER A 219 7.31 -6.99 -9.89
CA SER A 219 6.10 -6.53 -9.19
C SER A 219 4.79 -7.12 -9.73
N THR A 220 4.79 -7.71 -10.92
CA THR A 220 3.58 -8.24 -11.59
C THR A 220 3.59 -9.74 -11.81
N MET A 221 4.68 -10.44 -11.47
CA MET A 221 4.80 -11.90 -11.55
C MET A 221 3.81 -12.58 -10.61
N ALA A 222 3.21 -13.68 -11.06
CA ALA A 222 2.40 -14.52 -10.19
C ALA A 222 3.27 -15.25 -9.16
N ALA A 223 2.74 -15.43 -7.94
CA ALA A 223 3.47 -16.04 -6.83
C ALA A 223 3.93 -17.49 -7.11
N GLU A 224 3.15 -18.22 -7.90
CA GLU A 224 3.36 -19.64 -8.20
C GLU A 224 4.18 -19.89 -9.46
N ASP A 225 4.58 -18.85 -10.20
CA ASP A 225 5.33 -19.02 -11.43
C ASP A 225 6.85 -19.15 -11.15
N ALA A 226 7.52 -20.01 -11.92
CA ALA A 226 8.96 -20.28 -11.76
C ALA A 226 9.80 -19.00 -11.88
N GLU A 227 9.43 -18.08 -12.76
CA GLU A 227 10.11 -16.80 -12.95
C GLU A 227 10.17 -15.96 -11.65
N LYS A 228 9.18 -16.12 -10.74
CA LYS A 228 9.17 -15.45 -9.45
C LYS A 228 10.30 -15.93 -8.54
N ALA A 229 10.53 -17.24 -8.51
CA ALA A 229 11.64 -17.84 -7.77
C ALA A 229 13.01 -17.42 -8.36
N ASP A 230 13.11 -17.36 -9.69
CA ASP A 230 14.35 -16.95 -10.38
C ASP A 230 14.62 -15.45 -10.17
N SER A 231 13.60 -14.60 -10.23
CA SER A 231 13.71 -13.19 -9.89
C SER A 231 14.14 -12.96 -8.43
N THR A 232 13.67 -13.81 -7.52
CA THR A 232 14.08 -13.78 -6.10
C THR A 232 15.55 -14.13 -5.93
N ALA A 233 16.05 -15.17 -6.62
CA ALA A 233 17.47 -15.52 -6.62
C ALA A 233 18.33 -14.38 -7.19
N LYS A 234 17.93 -13.80 -8.32
CA LYS A 234 18.62 -12.64 -8.92
C LYS A 234 18.62 -11.42 -7.99
N SER A 235 17.56 -11.22 -7.21
CA SER A 235 17.50 -10.14 -6.20
C SER A 235 18.56 -10.35 -5.11
N ALA A 236 18.82 -11.59 -4.71
CA ALA A 236 19.89 -11.91 -3.76
C ALA A 236 21.28 -11.60 -4.33
N ASP A 237 21.54 -11.96 -5.59
CA ASP A 237 22.81 -11.65 -6.25
C ASP A 237 23.04 -10.14 -6.34
N VAL A 238 22.01 -9.38 -6.74
CA VAL A 238 22.06 -7.92 -6.82
C VAL A 238 22.30 -7.29 -5.46
N LEU A 239 21.68 -7.81 -4.39
CA LEU A 239 21.92 -7.32 -3.04
C LEU A 239 23.35 -7.53 -2.57
N VAL A 240 23.92 -8.73 -2.82
CA VAL A 240 25.31 -9.02 -2.44
C VAL A 240 26.28 -8.08 -3.19
N GLU A 241 25.99 -7.77 -4.44
CA GLU A 241 26.77 -6.80 -5.20
C GLU A 241 26.55 -5.35 -4.68
N ALA A 242 25.34 -4.99 -4.29
CA ALA A 242 25.04 -3.69 -3.65
C ALA A 242 25.80 -3.52 -2.33
N ILE A 243 25.97 -4.60 -1.54
CA ILE A 243 26.81 -4.59 -0.33
C ILE A 243 28.26 -4.30 -0.69
N ARG A 244 28.79 -4.95 -1.74
CA ARG A 244 30.18 -4.73 -2.19
C ARG A 244 30.41 -3.29 -2.66
N LYS A 245 29.43 -2.72 -3.34
CA LYS A 245 29.48 -1.34 -3.90
C LYS A 245 29.04 -0.27 -2.91
N GLN A 246 28.55 -0.64 -1.71
CA GLN A 246 27.99 0.26 -0.72
C GLN A 246 26.86 1.14 -1.29
N ILE A 247 25.94 0.52 -2.04
CA ILE A 247 24.73 1.20 -2.54
C ILE A 247 23.71 1.22 -1.40
N LEU A 248 23.41 2.41 -0.89
CA LEU A 248 22.55 2.60 0.27
C LEU A 248 21.14 3.03 -0.14
N PRO A 249 20.08 2.60 0.58
CA PRO A 249 18.69 2.93 0.27
C PRO A 249 18.42 4.43 0.12
N ARG A 250 19.00 5.30 0.95
CA ARG A 250 18.76 6.76 0.87
C ARG A 250 19.45 7.41 -0.34
N GLN A 251 20.33 6.70 -1.07
CA GLN A 251 20.82 7.13 -2.37
C GLN A 251 19.81 6.83 -3.48
N ILE A 252 18.92 5.86 -3.26
CA ILE A 252 17.87 5.42 -4.18
C ILE A 252 16.54 6.09 -3.82
N ILE A 253 16.13 6.03 -2.56
CA ILE A 253 14.89 6.63 -2.05
C ILE A 253 15.10 8.14 -1.92
N THR A 254 14.95 8.83 -3.02
CA THR A 254 15.13 10.28 -3.17
C THR A 254 13.82 10.93 -3.62
N ARG A 255 13.76 12.24 -3.63
CA ARG A 255 12.60 12.97 -4.17
C ARG A 255 12.27 12.49 -5.59
N LYS A 256 13.26 12.34 -6.47
CA LYS A 256 13.07 11.88 -7.85
C LYS A 256 12.47 10.49 -7.95
N SER A 257 12.99 9.53 -7.21
CA SER A 257 12.49 8.14 -7.24
C SER A 257 11.09 8.01 -6.62
N ILE A 258 10.78 8.80 -5.59
CA ILE A 258 9.42 8.87 -5.02
C ILE A 258 8.44 9.46 -6.04
N GLU A 259 8.82 10.51 -6.77
CA GLU A 259 7.99 11.06 -7.85
C GLU A 259 7.77 10.05 -8.98
N ASN A 260 8.79 9.24 -9.33
CA ASN A 260 8.65 8.13 -10.28
C ASN A 260 7.62 7.11 -9.79
N ALA A 261 7.69 6.72 -8.52
CA ALA A 261 6.75 5.80 -7.91
C ALA A 261 5.31 6.36 -7.95
N ILE A 262 5.11 7.62 -7.57
CA ILE A 262 3.79 8.27 -7.60
C ILE A 262 3.27 8.36 -9.05
N ALA A 263 4.12 8.68 -10.03
CA ALA A 263 3.73 8.72 -11.44
C ALA A 263 3.24 7.34 -11.93
N VAL A 264 3.95 6.25 -11.58
CA VAL A 264 3.51 4.89 -11.90
C VAL A 264 2.19 4.55 -11.18
N ILE A 265 2.01 4.90 -9.91
CA ILE A 265 0.74 4.71 -9.19
C ILE A 265 -0.41 5.38 -9.94
N MET A 266 -0.22 6.60 -10.42
CA MET A 266 -1.23 7.32 -11.20
C MET A 266 -1.51 6.62 -12.54
N ALA A 267 -0.47 6.18 -13.24
CA ALA A 267 -0.61 5.54 -14.56
C ALA A 267 -1.30 4.17 -14.51
N VAL A 268 -1.11 3.40 -13.42
CA VAL A 268 -1.71 2.06 -13.29
C VAL A 268 -3.10 2.05 -12.61
N GLY A 269 -3.57 3.19 -12.12
CA GLY A 269 -4.85 3.25 -11.39
C GLY A 269 -4.79 2.66 -9.97
N GLY A 270 -3.72 2.92 -9.24
CA GLY A 270 -3.40 2.30 -7.95
C GLY A 270 -4.33 2.66 -6.78
N SER A 271 -3.99 2.16 -5.60
CA SER A 271 -4.76 2.34 -4.35
C SER A 271 -4.52 3.70 -3.69
N THR A 272 -5.55 4.26 -3.06
CA THR A 272 -5.47 5.46 -2.20
C THR A 272 -4.49 5.29 -1.03
N ASN A 273 -4.30 4.06 -0.55
CA ASN A 273 -3.36 3.74 0.53
C ASN A 273 -1.91 4.14 0.21
N ALA A 274 -1.55 4.20 -1.07
CA ALA A 274 -0.23 4.62 -1.50
C ALA A 274 0.11 6.04 -1.04
N VAL A 275 -0.87 6.95 -0.96
CA VAL A 275 -0.65 8.31 -0.42
C VAL A 275 -0.12 8.22 1.01
N LEU A 276 -0.83 7.51 1.88
CA LEU A 276 -0.46 7.33 3.28
C LEU A 276 0.93 6.66 3.43
N HIS A 277 1.18 5.63 2.62
CA HIS A 277 2.41 4.85 2.73
C HIS A 277 3.63 5.59 2.21
N PHE A 278 3.50 6.34 1.11
CA PHE A 278 4.63 7.13 0.59
C PHE A 278 4.98 8.33 1.46
N LEU A 279 4.01 8.96 2.12
CA LEU A 279 4.29 9.97 3.14
C LEU A 279 5.14 9.37 4.28
N ALA A 280 4.81 8.16 4.75
CA ALA A 280 5.57 7.47 5.79
C ALA A 280 6.98 7.04 5.31
N ILE A 281 7.11 6.50 4.09
CA ILE A 281 8.39 6.07 3.52
C ILE A 281 9.31 7.26 3.28
N ALA A 282 8.78 8.35 2.71
CA ALA A 282 9.54 9.58 2.46
C ALA A 282 10.12 10.13 3.79
N ARG A 283 9.28 10.19 4.84
CA ARG A 283 9.71 10.59 6.16
C ARG A 283 10.83 9.70 6.72
N ALA A 284 10.67 8.38 6.64
CA ALA A 284 11.68 7.42 7.07
C ALA A 284 13.01 7.58 6.32
N ALA A 285 12.96 8.02 5.06
CA ALA A 285 14.14 8.30 4.23
C ALA A 285 14.73 9.71 4.46
N GLY A 286 14.02 10.58 5.18
CA GLY A 286 14.40 12.00 5.33
C GLY A 286 14.13 12.83 4.07
N VAL A 287 13.17 12.42 3.25
CA VAL A 287 12.75 13.13 2.02
C VAL A 287 11.50 13.94 2.30
N GLU A 288 11.53 15.22 1.95
CA GLU A 288 10.35 16.07 2.04
C GLU A 288 9.30 15.65 1.00
N LEU A 289 8.11 15.31 1.46
CA LEU A 289 6.95 14.95 0.63
C LEU A 289 5.68 15.40 1.34
N THR A 290 4.79 16.02 0.60
CA THR A 290 3.49 16.48 1.08
C THR A 290 2.35 15.81 0.30
N ILE A 291 1.15 15.87 0.84
CA ILE A 291 -0.03 15.34 0.14
C ILE A 291 -0.29 16.11 -1.18
N ASP A 292 0.09 17.38 -1.28
CA ASP A 292 -0.09 18.21 -2.47
C ASP A 292 0.80 17.77 -3.65
N ASP A 293 1.90 17.09 -3.38
CA ASP A 293 2.76 16.52 -4.42
C ASP A 293 2.04 15.46 -5.26
N PHE A 294 1.16 14.68 -4.63
CA PHE A 294 0.33 13.70 -5.35
C PHE A 294 -0.60 14.38 -6.33
N GLU A 295 -1.21 15.51 -5.94
CA GLU A 295 -2.08 16.29 -6.83
C GLU A 295 -1.30 16.89 -8.01
N THR A 296 -0.10 17.40 -7.75
CA THR A 296 0.78 17.97 -8.78
C THR A 296 1.13 16.93 -9.85
N ILE A 297 1.47 15.70 -9.41
CA ILE A 297 1.80 14.59 -10.33
C ILE A 297 0.54 14.10 -11.04
N ARG A 298 -0.59 13.97 -10.32
CA ARG A 298 -1.89 13.59 -10.89
C ARG A 298 -2.26 14.42 -12.09
N GLY A 299 -2.08 15.74 -12.01
CA GLY A 299 -2.49 16.67 -13.05
C GLY A 299 -1.80 16.46 -14.42
N ARG A 300 -0.65 15.79 -14.43
CA ARG A 300 0.17 15.59 -15.64
C ARG A 300 0.31 14.13 -16.09
N VAL A 301 -0.03 13.16 -15.25
CA VAL A 301 0.13 11.74 -15.57
C VAL A 301 -1.23 11.13 -15.94
N PRO A 302 -1.40 10.57 -17.15
CA PRO A 302 -2.63 9.88 -17.54
C PRO A 302 -2.74 8.51 -16.87
N VAL A 303 -3.96 7.98 -16.74
CA VAL A 303 -4.20 6.57 -16.41
C VAL A 303 -4.05 5.76 -17.69
N LEU A 304 -3.04 4.89 -17.76
CA LEU A 304 -2.73 4.09 -18.94
C LEU A 304 -3.27 2.66 -18.88
N CYS A 305 -3.48 2.11 -17.68
CA CYS A 305 -3.80 0.70 -17.52
C CYS A 305 -5.29 0.46 -17.21
N ASP A 306 -5.88 -0.52 -17.90
CA ASP A 306 -7.28 -0.94 -17.74
C ASP A 306 -7.40 -2.06 -16.69
N LEU A 307 -7.09 -1.75 -15.44
CA LEU A 307 -6.96 -2.72 -14.35
C LEU A 307 -8.11 -2.62 -13.33
N LYS A 308 -8.53 -3.78 -12.80
CA LYS A 308 -9.45 -3.83 -11.65
C LYS A 308 -8.86 -3.04 -10.46
N PRO A 309 -9.69 -2.31 -9.68
CA PRO A 309 -11.16 -2.39 -9.62
C PRO A 309 -11.90 -1.53 -10.64
N SER A 310 -11.29 -0.52 -11.24
CA SER A 310 -11.96 0.43 -12.14
C SER A 310 -11.96 -0.02 -13.61
N GLY A 311 -11.19 -1.05 -13.93
CA GLY A 311 -11.05 -1.64 -15.26
C GLY A 311 -11.35 -3.12 -15.29
N ARG A 312 -10.90 -3.80 -16.37
CA ARG A 312 -11.26 -5.18 -16.72
C ARG A 312 -10.24 -6.22 -16.28
N TYR A 313 -8.95 -5.90 -16.34
CA TYR A 313 -7.84 -6.84 -16.25
C TYR A 313 -7.26 -6.94 -14.85
N VAL A 314 -6.43 -7.97 -14.63
CA VAL A 314 -5.71 -8.22 -13.38
C VAL A 314 -4.20 -8.06 -13.54
N ALA A 315 -3.45 -8.14 -12.45
CA ALA A 315 -2.00 -7.90 -12.45
C ALA A 315 -1.21 -8.90 -13.32
N THR A 316 -1.66 -10.14 -13.44
CA THR A 316 -1.04 -11.13 -14.34
C THR A 316 -1.24 -10.79 -15.82
N ASP A 317 -2.32 -10.09 -16.18
CA ASP A 317 -2.51 -9.59 -17.55
C ASP A 317 -1.59 -8.41 -17.82
N LEU A 318 -1.41 -7.53 -16.84
CA LEU A 318 -0.42 -6.44 -16.93
C LEU A 318 0.99 -7.01 -17.14
N HIS A 319 1.36 -8.09 -16.44
CA HIS A 319 2.65 -8.75 -16.63
C HIS A 319 2.86 -9.20 -18.08
N LYS A 320 1.88 -9.90 -18.64
CA LYS A 320 1.91 -10.38 -20.04
C LYS A 320 1.93 -9.24 -21.06
N ALA A 321 1.35 -8.09 -20.72
CA ALA A 321 1.28 -6.92 -21.59
C ALA A 321 2.56 -6.07 -21.59
N GLY A 322 3.58 -6.42 -20.79
CA GLY A 322 4.85 -5.71 -20.70
C GLY A 322 5.20 -5.21 -19.30
N GLY A 323 4.31 -5.41 -18.33
CA GLY A 323 4.56 -5.10 -16.92
C GLY A 323 4.78 -3.62 -16.62
N ILE A 324 5.32 -3.37 -15.43
CA ILE A 324 5.65 -2.01 -14.99
C ILE A 324 6.77 -1.37 -15.81
N PRO A 325 7.79 -2.11 -16.30
CA PRO A 325 8.83 -1.49 -17.13
C PRO A 325 8.29 -0.83 -18.40
N LEU A 326 7.27 -1.40 -19.06
CA LEU A 326 6.65 -0.76 -20.23
C LEU A 326 5.94 0.55 -19.83
N VAL A 327 5.18 0.54 -18.74
CA VAL A 327 4.53 1.76 -18.22
C VAL A 327 5.57 2.83 -17.90
N MET A 328 6.67 2.46 -17.22
CA MET A 328 7.78 3.36 -16.91
C MET A 328 8.45 3.90 -18.17
N LYS A 329 8.67 3.06 -19.18
CA LYS A 329 9.29 3.49 -20.46
C LYS A 329 8.41 4.54 -21.15
N MET A 330 7.09 4.31 -21.21
CA MET A 330 6.15 5.28 -21.77
C MET A 330 6.19 6.62 -21.02
N LEU A 331 6.20 6.57 -19.67
CA LEU A 331 6.31 7.77 -18.84
C LEU A 331 7.66 8.49 -19.02
N LEU A 332 8.76 7.73 -19.17
CA LEU A 332 10.11 8.27 -19.39
C LEU A 332 10.21 9.02 -20.72
N VAL A 333 9.73 8.42 -21.81
CA VAL A 333 9.73 9.04 -23.14
C VAL A 333 8.98 10.37 -23.16
N HIS A 334 7.91 10.47 -22.35
CA HIS A 334 7.10 11.68 -22.23
C HIS A 334 7.57 12.64 -21.10
N GLY A 335 8.74 12.38 -20.50
CA GLY A 335 9.35 13.28 -19.51
C GLY A 335 8.59 13.36 -18.18
N LEU A 336 7.83 12.32 -17.81
CA LEU A 336 7.00 12.28 -16.60
C LEU A 336 7.64 11.52 -15.44
N ILE A 337 8.77 10.84 -15.68
CA ILE A 337 9.61 10.25 -14.65
C ILE A 337 11.09 10.64 -14.85
N HIS A 338 11.85 10.54 -13.78
CA HIS A 338 13.27 10.89 -13.73
C HIS A 338 14.12 9.67 -14.12
N GLY A 339 14.66 9.69 -15.35
CA GLY A 339 15.50 8.60 -15.88
C GLY A 339 16.87 8.49 -15.21
N ASP A 340 17.35 9.56 -14.59
CA ASP A 340 18.63 9.60 -13.87
C ASP A 340 18.56 9.10 -12.42
N ALA A 341 17.39 8.71 -11.94
CA ALA A 341 17.23 8.12 -10.61
C ALA A 341 17.95 6.77 -10.54
N LEU A 342 18.72 6.56 -9.44
CA LEU A 342 19.49 5.35 -9.20
C LEU A 342 18.58 4.18 -8.78
N THR A 343 18.98 2.96 -9.14
CA THR A 343 18.35 1.72 -8.68
C THR A 343 19.31 0.88 -7.82
N ILE A 344 18.78 -0.13 -7.15
CA ILE A 344 19.58 -1.05 -6.32
C ILE A 344 20.63 -1.85 -7.13
N SER A 345 20.47 -1.99 -8.43
CA SER A 345 21.47 -2.61 -9.29
C SER A 345 22.69 -1.72 -9.54
N GLY A 346 22.61 -0.43 -9.16
CA GLY A 346 23.63 0.57 -9.44
C GLY A 346 23.48 1.21 -10.82
N GLN A 347 22.45 0.83 -11.58
CA GLN A 347 22.06 1.46 -12.84
C GLN A 347 21.02 2.55 -12.61
N THR A 348 20.92 3.51 -13.50
CA THR A 348 19.83 4.47 -13.55
C THR A 348 18.56 3.85 -14.13
N ILE A 349 17.41 4.47 -13.88
CA ILE A 349 16.12 4.05 -14.46
C ILE A 349 16.19 4.05 -16.01
N ALA A 350 16.84 5.05 -16.63
CA ALA A 350 16.98 5.11 -18.08
C ALA A 350 17.79 3.93 -18.63
N GLU A 351 18.88 3.53 -17.95
CA GLU A 351 19.70 2.38 -18.32
C GLU A 351 18.94 1.06 -18.17
N VAL A 352 18.17 0.90 -17.07
CA VAL A 352 17.34 -0.29 -16.83
C VAL A 352 16.25 -0.43 -17.90
N LEU A 353 15.73 0.67 -18.42
CA LEU A 353 14.65 0.71 -19.43
C LEU A 353 15.18 0.80 -20.87
N ALA A 354 16.49 0.69 -21.12
CA ALA A 354 17.07 0.91 -22.44
C ALA A 354 16.42 0.03 -23.53
N ASP A 355 16.28 -1.24 -23.27
CA ASP A 355 15.75 -2.25 -24.21
C ASP A 355 14.24 -2.46 -24.12
N VAL A 356 13.54 -1.71 -23.25
CA VAL A 356 12.08 -1.80 -23.11
C VAL A 356 11.41 -1.05 -24.26
N PRO A 357 10.37 -1.61 -24.93
CA PRO A 357 9.62 -0.93 -25.97
C PRO A 357 9.01 0.40 -25.49
N GLU A 358 8.92 1.39 -26.37
CA GLU A 358 8.34 2.71 -26.06
C GLU A 358 6.81 2.73 -26.12
N GLU A 359 6.21 1.79 -26.85
CA GLU A 359 4.77 1.67 -27.06
C GLU A 359 4.28 0.25 -26.76
N PRO A 360 3.04 0.10 -26.29
CA PRO A 360 2.46 -1.21 -26.07
C PRO A 360 2.18 -1.94 -27.39
N SER A 361 2.19 -3.28 -27.35
CA SER A 361 1.83 -4.12 -28.49
C SER A 361 0.38 -3.88 -28.91
N ALA A 362 0.12 -3.83 -30.21
CA ALA A 362 -1.21 -3.56 -30.78
C ALA A 362 -2.25 -4.69 -30.56
N ASN A 363 -1.81 -5.88 -30.13
CA ASN A 363 -2.68 -7.03 -29.92
C ASN A 363 -3.18 -7.18 -28.47
N GLN A 364 -3.01 -6.17 -27.64
CA GLN A 364 -3.49 -6.10 -26.25
C GLN A 364 -4.09 -4.72 -25.96
N ASP A 365 -4.90 -4.61 -24.93
CA ASP A 365 -5.55 -3.38 -24.49
C ASP A 365 -5.53 -3.20 -22.95
N VAL A 366 -4.66 -3.97 -22.29
CA VAL A 366 -4.36 -3.84 -20.83
C VAL A 366 -3.62 -2.54 -20.54
N ILE A 367 -2.55 -2.28 -21.33
CA ILE A 367 -1.82 -1.03 -21.33
C ILE A 367 -2.25 -0.27 -22.59
N ARG A 368 -2.91 0.87 -22.39
CA ARG A 368 -3.41 1.71 -23.47
C ARG A 368 -2.28 2.51 -24.11
N PRO A 369 -2.34 2.75 -25.43
CA PRO A 369 -1.35 3.63 -26.08
C PRO A 369 -1.48 5.06 -25.56
N TRP A 370 -0.38 5.80 -25.64
CA TRP A 370 -0.30 7.16 -25.09
C TRP A 370 -1.38 8.12 -25.60
N ASN A 371 -1.70 8.04 -26.88
CA ASN A 371 -2.70 8.88 -27.53
C ASN A 371 -4.16 8.46 -27.23
N ASN A 372 -4.38 7.36 -26.52
CA ASN A 372 -5.70 6.88 -26.11
C ASN A 372 -5.68 6.28 -24.71
N PRO A 373 -5.33 7.05 -23.66
CA PRO A 373 -5.30 6.58 -22.28
C PRO A 373 -6.70 6.24 -21.77
N MET A 374 -6.79 5.50 -20.67
CA MET A 374 -8.06 5.28 -19.97
C MET A 374 -8.68 6.58 -19.48
N TYR A 375 -7.83 7.45 -18.90
CA TYR A 375 -8.20 8.78 -18.44
C TYR A 375 -7.03 9.75 -18.66
N PRO A 376 -7.30 11.02 -19.01
CA PRO A 376 -6.24 11.99 -19.36
C PRO A 376 -5.42 12.46 -18.15
N GLN A 377 -5.90 12.22 -16.94
CA GLN A 377 -5.24 12.59 -15.67
C GLN A 377 -5.31 11.44 -14.67
N GLY A 378 -4.41 11.44 -13.71
CA GLY A 378 -4.37 10.47 -12.61
C GLY A 378 -5.68 10.44 -11.80
N HIS A 379 -5.88 9.32 -11.15
CA HIS A 379 -7.15 8.96 -10.52
C HIS A 379 -7.27 9.31 -9.03
N LEU A 380 -6.14 9.64 -8.35
CA LEU A 380 -6.12 10.00 -6.93
C LEU A 380 -6.13 11.51 -6.77
N ALA A 381 -7.29 12.09 -6.47
CA ALA A 381 -7.42 13.52 -6.23
C ALA A 381 -7.27 13.87 -4.75
N ILE A 382 -6.56 14.97 -4.47
CA ILE A 382 -6.46 15.53 -3.12
C ILE A 382 -7.48 16.65 -2.98
N LEU A 383 -8.42 16.47 -2.06
CA LEU A 383 -9.47 17.44 -1.76
C LEU A 383 -9.11 18.24 -0.51
N LYS A 384 -9.43 19.53 -0.52
CA LYS A 384 -9.28 20.45 0.62
C LYS A 384 -10.55 21.25 0.84
N GLY A 385 -10.67 21.87 1.98
CA GLY A 385 -11.81 22.69 2.39
C GLY A 385 -11.90 22.70 3.90
N ASN A 386 -12.97 23.27 4.45
CA ASN A 386 -13.12 23.33 5.90
C ASN A 386 -13.27 21.94 6.57
N LEU A 387 -13.73 20.91 5.83
CA LEU A 387 -13.77 19.52 6.31
C LEU A 387 -12.40 18.84 6.27
N ALA A 388 -11.48 19.28 5.43
CA ALA A 388 -10.17 18.63 5.23
C ALA A 388 -9.07 19.67 5.05
N THR A 389 -8.79 20.43 6.12
CA THR A 389 -7.79 21.52 6.09
C THR A 389 -6.37 21.00 5.85
N GLU A 390 -6.06 19.76 6.26
CA GLU A 390 -4.80 19.07 5.97
C GLU A 390 -4.88 18.20 4.71
N GLY A 391 -6.08 18.01 4.17
CA GLY A 391 -6.36 17.26 2.95
C GLY A 391 -7.17 15.98 3.18
N ALA A 392 -7.68 15.45 2.10
CA ALA A 392 -8.38 14.17 2.01
C ALA A 392 -8.09 13.52 0.65
N VAL A 393 -8.26 12.22 0.53
CA VAL A 393 -7.94 11.46 -0.69
C VAL A 393 -9.22 10.87 -1.30
N ALA A 394 -9.47 11.20 -2.56
CA ALA A 394 -10.56 10.65 -3.35
C ALA A 394 -10.05 9.84 -4.54
N LYS A 395 -10.69 8.71 -4.84
CA LYS A 395 -10.48 7.96 -6.08
C LYS A 395 -11.57 8.35 -7.07
N ILE A 396 -11.21 9.03 -8.15
CA ILE A 396 -12.19 9.67 -9.05
C ILE A 396 -12.36 8.95 -10.40
N THR A 397 -11.63 7.85 -10.66
CA THR A 397 -11.79 7.07 -11.91
C THR A 397 -13.16 6.42 -11.99
N GLY A 398 -13.81 6.58 -13.15
CA GLY A 398 -15.09 5.95 -13.43
C GLY A 398 -16.28 6.59 -12.72
N VAL A 399 -16.09 7.63 -11.90
CA VAL A 399 -17.16 8.36 -11.24
C VAL A 399 -17.91 9.20 -12.26
N LYS A 400 -19.22 8.90 -12.47
CA LYS A 400 -20.04 9.58 -13.48
C LYS A 400 -20.39 11.02 -13.10
N LYS A 401 -20.56 11.26 -11.80
CA LYS A 401 -20.88 12.59 -11.25
C LYS A 401 -19.80 12.96 -10.23
N PRO A 402 -18.75 13.69 -10.64
CA PRO A 402 -17.63 14.00 -9.77
C PRO A 402 -17.92 15.13 -8.78
N THR A 403 -19.15 15.65 -8.75
CA THR A 403 -19.63 16.67 -7.81
C THR A 403 -20.97 16.23 -7.22
N ILE A 404 -21.10 16.31 -5.90
CA ILE A 404 -22.34 16.06 -5.16
C ILE A 404 -22.47 17.07 -4.02
N THR A 405 -23.68 17.60 -3.82
CA THR A 405 -24.05 18.38 -2.63
C THR A 405 -25.32 17.76 -2.04
N GLY A 406 -25.30 17.47 -0.75
CA GLY A 406 -26.44 16.82 -0.11
C GLY A 406 -26.38 16.84 1.41
N PRO A 407 -27.43 16.31 2.07
CA PRO A 407 -27.51 16.24 3.52
C PRO A 407 -26.58 15.16 4.07
N ALA A 408 -25.91 15.46 5.19
CA ALA A 408 -25.08 14.54 5.93
C ALA A 408 -25.92 13.47 6.64
N ARG A 409 -25.48 12.22 6.55
CA ARG A 409 -25.94 11.09 7.37
C ARG A 409 -24.76 10.64 8.23
N VAL A 410 -24.82 10.91 9.52
CA VAL A 410 -23.67 10.84 10.43
C VAL A 410 -23.63 9.51 11.18
N PHE A 411 -22.48 8.84 11.12
CA PHE A 411 -22.23 7.54 11.76
C PHE A 411 -20.92 7.56 12.54
N GLU A 412 -20.95 7.01 13.76
CA GLU A 412 -19.80 6.93 14.66
C GLU A 412 -18.95 5.65 14.45
N SER A 413 -19.32 4.80 13.48
CA SER A 413 -18.60 3.57 13.12
C SER A 413 -19.01 3.04 11.75
N GLU A 414 -18.16 2.18 11.18
CA GLU A 414 -18.46 1.44 9.95
C GLU A 414 -19.73 0.59 10.08
N GLU A 415 -19.89 -0.13 11.21
CA GLU A 415 -21.01 -1.03 11.47
C GLU A 415 -22.34 -0.27 11.46
N ALA A 416 -22.41 0.87 12.15
CA ALA A 416 -23.63 1.68 12.20
C ALA A 416 -24.04 2.18 10.81
N SER A 417 -23.05 2.53 9.95
CA SER A 417 -23.32 2.97 8.58
C SER A 417 -23.81 1.80 7.72
N LEU A 418 -23.20 0.63 7.84
CA LEU A 418 -23.61 -0.58 7.12
C LEU A 418 -25.04 -1.00 7.47
N ASP A 419 -25.38 -1.01 8.76
CA ASP A 419 -26.73 -1.34 9.24
C ASP A 419 -27.76 -0.37 8.65
N ALA A 420 -27.46 0.91 8.58
CA ALA A 420 -28.36 1.92 7.99
C ALA A 420 -28.54 1.71 6.47
N ILE A 421 -27.49 1.37 5.75
CA ILE A 421 -27.55 1.08 4.31
C ILE A 421 -28.42 -0.16 4.06
N LEU A 422 -28.15 -1.26 4.77
CA LEU A 422 -28.87 -2.53 4.62
C LEU A 422 -30.35 -2.40 5.04
N ALA A 423 -30.67 -1.52 6.00
CA ALA A 423 -32.03 -1.20 6.40
C ALA A 423 -32.76 -0.24 5.43
N GLY A 424 -32.16 0.16 4.30
CA GLY A 424 -32.77 1.04 3.29
C GLY A 424 -32.99 2.48 3.78
N LYS A 425 -32.25 2.94 4.79
CA LYS A 425 -32.41 4.29 5.37
C LYS A 425 -31.67 5.36 4.57
N ILE A 426 -30.79 4.99 3.64
CA ILE A 426 -30.00 5.90 2.83
C ILE A 426 -30.74 6.20 1.53
N GLN A 427 -30.80 7.47 1.16
CA GLN A 427 -31.52 7.97 -0.01
C GLN A 427 -30.56 8.54 -1.06
N PRO A 428 -30.96 8.55 -2.36
CA PRO A 428 -30.20 9.28 -3.37
C PRO A 428 -29.98 10.74 -2.99
N GLY A 429 -28.74 11.22 -3.06
CA GLY A 429 -28.32 12.56 -2.67
C GLY A 429 -27.73 12.66 -1.27
N ASP A 430 -27.88 11.65 -0.41
CA ASP A 430 -27.24 11.62 0.91
C ASP A 430 -25.71 11.60 0.82
N ILE A 431 -25.06 12.19 1.83
CA ILE A 431 -23.61 12.09 2.04
C ILE A 431 -23.37 11.43 3.38
N LEU A 432 -22.87 10.20 3.35
CA LEU A 432 -22.54 9.47 4.56
C LEU A 432 -21.23 10.02 5.15
N VAL A 433 -21.26 10.28 6.45
CA VAL A 433 -20.12 10.74 7.23
C VAL A 433 -19.78 9.66 8.27
N ILE A 434 -18.72 8.87 8.03
CA ILE A 434 -18.24 7.88 8.98
C ILE A 434 -17.02 8.45 9.68
N ARG A 435 -17.14 8.72 10.97
CA ARG A 435 -16.11 9.42 11.74
C ARG A 435 -15.61 8.62 12.95
N TYR A 436 -14.51 9.07 13.56
CA TYR A 436 -13.78 8.37 14.63
C TYR A 436 -13.20 7.03 14.19
N GLU A 437 -12.91 6.88 12.90
CA GLU A 437 -12.19 5.76 12.29
C GLU A 437 -10.79 6.18 11.80
N GLY A 438 -10.35 7.37 12.17
CA GLY A 438 -9.01 7.90 11.88
C GLY A 438 -7.89 7.26 12.70
N PRO A 439 -6.63 7.70 12.50
CA PRO A 439 -5.45 7.10 13.13
C PRO A 439 -5.53 6.95 14.64
N LYS A 440 -6.04 7.97 15.37
CA LYS A 440 -6.20 7.97 16.83
C LYS A 440 -7.58 7.48 17.28
N GLY A 441 -8.62 7.95 16.63
CA GLY A 441 -10.01 7.70 17.04
C GLY A 441 -10.44 6.25 16.81
N GLY A 442 -10.12 5.70 15.65
CA GLY A 442 -10.19 4.28 15.34
C GLY A 442 -8.78 3.71 15.18
N PRO A 443 -8.05 3.42 16.29
CA PRO A 443 -6.63 3.12 16.20
C PRO A 443 -6.32 2.09 15.12
N GLY A 444 -5.40 2.46 14.21
CA GLY A 444 -5.12 1.69 13.01
C GLY A 444 -5.90 2.13 11.77
N MET A 445 -6.74 3.18 11.86
CA MET A 445 -7.36 3.82 10.68
C MET A 445 -7.91 2.76 9.70
N ARG A 446 -8.88 1.96 10.14
CA ARG A 446 -9.34 0.76 9.39
C ARG A 446 -9.73 1.07 7.95
N GLU A 447 -9.49 0.11 7.07
CA GLU A 447 -10.02 0.12 5.71
C GLU A 447 -11.45 -0.39 5.69
N MET A 448 -12.33 0.31 4.98
CA MET A 448 -13.73 -0.03 4.83
C MET A 448 -14.02 -0.44 3.39
N LEU A 449 -14.76 -1.53 3.21
CA LEU A 449 -15.28 -1.99 1.92
C LEU A 449 -16.76 -2.35 2.01
N ALA A 450 -17.23 -2.83 3.16
CA ALA A 450 -18.60 -3.27 3.34
C ALA A 450 -19.64 -2.15 3.08
N PRO A 451 -19.51 -0.94 3.62
CA PRO A 451 -20.46 0.15 3.35
C PRO A 451 -20.49 0.53 1.86
N THR A 452 -19.33 0.63 1.19
CA THR A 452 -19.26 1.01 -0.21
C THR A 452 -19.83 -0.06 -1.14
N SER A 453 -19.57 -1.35 -0.84
CA SER A 453 -20.17 -2.47 -1.56
C SER A 453 -21.69 -2.54 -1.37
N ALA A 454 -22.17 -2.27 -0.15
CA ALA A 454 -23.61 -2.22 0.16
C ALA A 454 -24.32 -1.07 -0.58
N ILE A 455 -23.71 0.13 -0.65
CA ILE A 455 -24.22 1.27 -1.43
C ILE A 455 -24.35 0.89 -2.92
N ILE A 456 -23.35 0.23 -3.49
CA ILE A 456 -23.39 -0.25 -4.89
C ILE A 456 -24.47 -1.32 -5.06
N GLY A 457 -24.54 -2.30 -4.16
CA GLY A 457 -25.56 -3.35 -4.15
C GLY A 457 -26.98 -2.79 -4.10
N ALA A 458 -27.21 -1.74 -3.31
CA ALA A 458 -28.48 -1.02 -3.23
C ALA A 458 -28.82 -0.17 -4.47
N GLY A 459 -27.89 -0.05 -5.45
CA GLY A 459 -28.07 0.79 -6.65
C GLY A 459 -27.84 2.29 -6.42
N LEU A 460 -27.20 2.65 -5.31
CA LEU A 460 -26.97 4.04 -4.89
C LEU A 460 -25.57 4.58 -5.25
N GLY A 461 -24.72 3.77 -5.87
CA GLY A 461 -23.30 4.09 -6.10
C GLY A 461 -23.02 5.36 -6.91
N ASP A 462 -23.93 5.78 -7.78
CA ASP A 462 -23.83 7.01 -8.60
C ASP A 462 -24.52 8.23 -7.97
N SER A 463 -25.20 8.07 -6.81
CA SER A 463 -26.08 9.09 -6.23
C SER A 463 -25.82 9.41 -4.75
N VAL A 464 -24.93 8.69 -4.11
CA VAL A 464 -24.57 8.87 -2.69
C VAL A 464 -23.09 9.16 -2.58
N GLY A 465 -22.72 10.15 -1.76
CA GLY A 465 -21.33 10.43 -1.37
C GLY A 465 -20.99 9.77 -0.04
N LEU A 466 -19.70 9.48 0.19
CA LEU A 466 -19.23 8.96 1.46
C LEU A 466 -17.90 9.60 1.83
N ILE A 467 -17.80 10.13 3.07
CA ILE A 467 -16.57 10.70 3.61
C ILE A 467 -16.20 10.03 4.93
N THR A 468 -14.90 9.90 5.20
CA THR A 468 -14.39 9.32 6.45
C THR A 468 -13.00 9.82 6.81
N ASP A 469 -12.71 9.90 8.10
CA ASP A 469 -11.34 10.05 8.62
C ASP A 469 -10.55 8.72 8.66
N GLY A 470 -11.24 7.59 8.37
CA GLY A 470 -10.64 6.29 8.12
C GLY A 470 -10.13 6.12 6.69
N ARG A 471 -10.05 4.87 6.21
CA ARG A 471 -9.60 4.52 4.86
C ARG A 471 -10.66 3.71 4.11
N PHE A 472 -10.56 3.72 2.79
CA PHE A 472 -11.29 2.78 1.94
C PHE A 472 -10.34 1.77 1.32
N SER A 473 -10.82 0.55 1.13
CA SER A 473 -10.11 -0.51 0.42
C SER A 473 -9.75 -0.08 -1.01
N GLY A 474 -8.62 -0.55 -1.50
CA GLY A 474 -8.22 -0.37 -2.91
C GLY A 474 -9.25 -0.90 -3.92
N GLY A 475 -10.14 -1.81 -3.49
CA GLY A 475 -11.27 -2.33 -4.28
C GLY A 475 -12.52 -1.44 -4.32
N THR A 476 -12.53 -0.31 -3.61
CA THR A 476 -13.69 0.60 -3.53
C THR A 476 -13.92 1.36 -4.83
N TYR A 477 -15.20 1.54 -5.19
CA TYR A 477 -15.69 2.34 -6.31
C TYR A 477 -16.80 3.29 -5.84
N GLY A 478 -16.94 4.45 -6.50
CA GLY A 478 -17.96 5.47 -6.22
C GLY A 478 -17.36 6.79 -5.72
N MET A 479 -18.23 7.75 -5.35
CA MET A 479 -17.82 9.04 -4.78
C MET A 479 -17.44 8.85 -3.31
N VAL A 480 -16.22 8.38 -3.07
CA VAL A 480 -15.69 8.10 -1.73
C VAL A 480 -14.43 8.91 -1.46
N VAL A 481 -14.41 9.55 -0.28
CA VAL A 481 -13.31 10.40 0.17
C VAL A 481 -12.85 9.90 1.54
N GLY A 482 -11.65 9.38 1.60
CA GLY A 482 -11.01 8.91 2.84
C GLY A 482 -9.87 9.81 3.30
N HIS A 483 -9.23 9.42 4.39
CA HIS A 483 -8.09 10.12 4.97
C HIS A 483 -8.42 11.60 5.32
N VAL A 484 -9.69 11.90 5.65
CA VAL A 484 -10.07 13.27 6.01
C VAL A 484 -9.25 13.72 7.22
N ALA A 485 -8.45 14.75 7.03
CA ALA A 485 -7.55 15.27 8.05
C ALA A 485 -7.72 16.78 8.25
N PRO A 486 -7.70 17.23 9.53
CA PRO A 486 -7.57 16.48 10.79
C PRO A 486 -8.74 15.53 11.07
N GLU A 487 -8.44 14.36 11.72
CA GLU A 487 -9.45 13.40 12.10
C GLU A 487 -10.41 13.90 13.21
N ALA A 488 -11.56 13.23 13.36
CA ALA A 488 -12.56 13.60 14.36
C ALA A 488 -12.04 13.53 15.82
N ALA A 489 -11.21 12.57 16.13
CA ALA A 489 -10.72 12.35 17.50
C ALA A 489 -9.82 13.47 18.04
N VAL A 490 -9.26 14.30 17.16
CA VAL A 490 -8.45 15.47 17.52
C VAL A 490 -9.20 16.80 17.29
N GLY A 491 -10.51 16.76 17.05
CA GLY A 491 -11.33 17.95 16.85
C GLY A 491 -11.30 18.50 15.41
N GLY A 492 -10.95 17.67 14.43
CA GLY A 492 -11.14 17.99 13.01
C GLY A 492 -12.60 18.33 12.71
N THR A 493 -12.86 19.14 11.70
CA THR A 493 -14.20 19.61 11.36
C THR A 493 -15.21 18.47 11.12
N ILE A 494 -14.73 17.30 10.68
CA ILE A 494 -15.58 16.10 10.52
C ILE A 494 -16.26 15.69 11.84
N ALA A 495 -15.66 15.98 13.02
CA ALA A 495 -16.28 15.76 14.32
C ALA A 495 -17.47 16.66 14.60
N LEU A 496 -17.55 17.80 13.92
CA LEU A 496 -18.54 18.86 14.13
C LEU A 496 -19.73 18.77 13.19
N VAL A 497 -19.73 17.81 12.26
CA VAL A 497 -20.85 17.59 11.34
C VAL A 497 -22.06 17.07 12.13
N GLU A 498 -23.22 17.67 11.91
CA GLU A 498 -24.50 17.25 12.46
C GLU A 498 -25.37 16.60 11.39
N GLU A 499 -26.31 15.75 11.81
CA GLU A 499 -27.25 15.08 10.92
C GLU A 499 -28.04 16.09 10.09
N GLY A 500 -28.07 15.93 8.77
CA GLY A 500 -28.77 16.83 7.85
C GLY A 500 -27.96 18.06 7.39
N ASP A 501 -26.75 18.28 7.91
CA ASP A 501 -25.90 19.36 7.42
C ASP A 501 -25.62 19.22 5.91
N SER A 502 -25.63 20.34 5.20
CA SER A 502 -25.26 20.33 3.78
C SER A 502 -23.75 20.18 3.61
N ILE A 503 -23.32 19.17 2.82
CA ILE A 503 -21.92 18.94 2.47
C ILE A 503 -21.76 18.97 0.95
N THR A 504 -20.66 19.55 0.47
CA THR A 504 -20.26 19.53 -0.94
C THR A 504 -18.97 18.74 -1.09
N ILE A 505 -18.99 17.74 -1.99
CA ILE A 505 -17.80 17.05 -2.51
C ILE A 505 -17.70 17.45 -3.99
N ASP A 506 -16.64 18.15 -4.36
CA ASP A 506 -16.39 18.58 -5.74
C ASP A 506 -14.96 18.20 -6.13
N ALA A 507 -14.83 17.06 -6.78
CA ALA A 507 -13.52 16.53 -7.17
C ALA A 507 -12.81 17.38 -8.25
N PRO A 508 -13.49 17.93 -9.29
CA PRO A 508 -12.88 18.87 -10.22
C PRO A 508 -12.28 20.10 -9.56
N SER A 509 -13.01 20.73 -8.63
CA SER A 509 -12.54 21.92 -7.89
C SER A 509 -11.69 21.55 -6.68
N ARG A 510 -11.49 20.24 -6.41
CA ARG A 510 -10.75 19.70 -5.25
C ARG A 510 -11.31 20.19 -3.91
N LEU A 511 -12.64 20.32 -3.80
CA LEU A 511 -13.31 20.87 -2.64
C LEU A 511 -14.00 19.78 -1.81
N LEU A 512 -13.80 19.84 -0.49
CA LEU A 512 -14.56 19.10 0.52
C LEU A 512 -15.05 20.07 1.59
N GLN A 513 -16.33 20.41 1.54
CA GLN A 513 -16.87 21.56 2.27
C GLN A 513 -18.11 21.20 3.09
N LEU A 514 -18.13 21.59 4.35
CA LEU A 514 -19.29 21.69 5.20
C LEU A 514 -19.92 23.09 5.00
N ASN A 515 -21.15 23.14 4.49
CA ASN A 515 -21.83 24.37 4.09
C ASN A 515 -22.60 25.01 5.26
N ILE A 516 -21.87 25.41 6.29
CA ILE A 516 -22.37 26.19 7.43
C ILE A 516 -21.56 27.48 7.58
N SER A 517 -22.06 28.45 8.33
CA SER A 517 -21.33 29.70 8.57
C SER A 517 -20.11 29.48 9.49
N ASP A 518 -19.12 30.34 9.40
CA ASP A 518 -17.93 30.28 10.27
C ASP A 518 -18.30 30.48 11.75
N GLU A 519 -19.34 31.27 12.05
CA GLU A 519 -19.84 31.47 13.42
C GLU A 519 -20.45 30.18 13.97
N GLU A 520 -21.21 29.44 13.17
CA GLU A 520 -21.77 28.15 13.57
C GLU A 520 -20.68 27.11 13.76
N LEU A 521 -19.71 27.07 12.87
CA LEU A 521 -18.55 26.18 12.99
C LEU A 521 -17.76 26.47 14.27
N ALA A 522 -17.52 27.75 14.58
CA ALA A 522 -16.85 28.18 15.80
C ALA A 522 -17.64 27.81 17.06
N ARG A 523 -18.97 27.98 17.04
CA ARG A 523 -19.87 27.59 18.14
C ARG A 523 -19.80 26.08 18.41
N ARG A 524 -19.87 25.25 17.37
CA ARG A 524 -19.77 23.78 17.50
C ARG A 524 -18.38 23.39 18.02
N ARG A 525 -17.31 24.00 17.54
CA ARG A 525 -15.93 23.76 17.99
C ARG A 525 -15.74 24.08 19.47
N ALA A 526 -16.32 25.18 19.96
CA ALA A 526 -16.26 25.56 21.36
C ALA A 526 -16.97 24.56 22.31
N ASN A 527 -17.96 23.85 21.81
CA ASN A 527 -18.72 22.85 22.57
C ASN A 527 -18.17 21.42 22.43
N TRP A 528 -17.27 21.18 21.45
CA TRP A 528 -16.73 19.85 21.22
C TRP A 528 -15.81 19.41 22.37
N GLN A 529 -15.89 18.15 22.74
CA GLN A 529 -15.03 17.52 23.73
C GLN A 529 -14.38 16.27 23.12
N PRO A 530 -13.09 16.03 23.39
CA PRO A 530 -12.42 14.84 22.89
C PRO A 530 -13.07 13.57 23.45
N PRO A 531 -13.34 12.55 22.63
CA PRO A 531 -13.89 11.31 23.09
C PRO A 531 -12.90 10.56 24.01
N LYS A 532 -13.43 9.71 24.87
CA LYS A 532 -12.58 8.80 25.64
C LYS A 532 -11.86 7.84 24.68
N PRO A 533 -10.55 7.56 24.91
CA PRO A 533 -9.83 6.60 24.07
C PRO A 533 -10.54 5.23 24.07
N ARG A 534 -10.75 4.66 22.90
CA ARG A 534 -11.33 3.31 22.73
C ARG A 534 -10.43 2.22 23.34
N TYR A 535 -9.10 2.43 23.26
CA TYR A 535 -8.10 1.49 23.76
C TYR A 535 -7.05 2.23 24.60
N THR A 536 -6.82 1.73 25.82
CA THR A 536 -5.89 2.33 26.78
C THR A 536 -4.65 1.45 27.03
N LYS A 537 -4.61 0.23 26.49
CA LYS A 537 -3.54 -0.77 26.70
C LYS A 537 -3.25 -1.54 25.40
N GLY A 538 -2.15 -2.28 25.41
CA GLY A 538 -1.76 -3.13 24.31
C GLY A 538 -1.26 -2.34 23.09
N VAL A 539 -1.18 -3.01 21.94
CA VAL A 539 -0.61 -2.43 20.71
C VAL A 539 -1.48 -1.27 20.19
N LEU A 540 -2.81 -1.40 20.22
CA LEU A 540 -3.72 -0.34 19.79
C LEU A 540 -3.64 0.89 20.68
N GLY A 541 -3.51 0.72 22.01
CA GLY A 541 -3.35 1.84 22.95
C GLY A 541 -2.01 2.57 22.74
N LYS A 542 -0.91 1.84 22.51
CA LYS A 542 0.39 2.43 22.15
C LYS A 542 0.32 3.20 20.83
N TYR A 543 -0.28 2.58 19.82
CA TYR A 543 -0.46 3.21 18.51
C TYR A 543 -1.27 4.51 18.61
N ALA A 544 -2.45 4.47 19.23
CA ALA A 544 -3.29 5.66 19.40
C ALA A 544 -2.58 6.82 20.14
N LYS A 545 -1.68 6.50 21.05
CA LYS A 545 -0.88 7.50 21.80
C LYS A 545 0.16 8.17 20.92
N LEU A 546 0.82 7.41 20.04
CA LEU A 546 2.01 7.85 19.31
C LEU A 546 1.70 8.32 17.89
N VAL A 547 0.60 7.84 17.29
CA VAL A 547 0.32 8.05 15.87
C VAL A 547 0.10 9.52 15.52
N ALA A 548 0.74 9.95 14.43
CA ALA A 548 0.57 11.25 13.81
C ALA A 548 -0.68 11.30 12.89
N SER A 549 -1.01 12.49 12.37
CA SER A 549 -2.06 12.68 11.37
C SER A 549 -1.84 11.81 10.12
N SER A 550 -2.94 11.44 9.46
CA SER A 550 -2.88 10.77 8.15
C SER A 550 -2.21 11.63 7.08
N SER A 551 -2.29 12.96 7.17
CA SER A 551 -1.58 13.90 6.29
C SER A 551 -0.04 13.82 6.42
N LEU A 552 0.45 13.21 7.50
CA LEU A 552 1.87 12.96 7.78
C LEU A 552 2.24 11.47 7.64
N GLY A 553 1.34 10.63 7.10
CA GLY A 553 1.58 9.21 6.87
C GLY A 553 1.15 8.30 8.02
N ALA A 554 0.50 8.80 9.07
CA ALA A 554 0.09 8.05 10.27
C ALA A 554 1.23 7.20 10.85
N VAL A 555 2.40 7.81 11.02
CA VAL A 555 3.60 7.20 11.61
C VAL A 555 3.59 7.30 13.14
N THR A 556 4.37 6.47 13.83
CA THR A 556 4.41 6.42 15.31
C THR A 556 5.73 6.91 15.91
N ASP A 557 6.63 7.39 15.07
CA ASP A 557 7.97 7.87 15.45
C ASP A 557 8.19 9.36 15.17
N LEU A 558 7.10 10.12 15.03
CA LEU A 558 7.13 11.57 14.92
C LEU A 558 7.16 12.18 16.33
N ASP A 559 8.05 13.16 16.52
CA ASP A 559 8.09 14.04 17.70
C ASP A 559 8.10 13.28 19.05
N LEU A 560 8.90 12.19 19.12
CA LEU A 560 8.97 11.35 20.33
C LEU A 560 9.57 12.07 21.55
N PHE A 561 10.31 13.16 21.34
CA PHE A 561 11.06 13.88 22.35
C PHE A 561 10.81 15.41 22.34
N GLU A 562 9.80 15.87 21.61
CA GLU A 562 9.36 17.27 21.58
C GLU A 562 8.24 17.58 22.56
#